data_77b5cfdd2b5752dee3ca61d992aa121c
#
_entry.id   77b5cfdd2b5752dee3ca61d992aa121c
#
_cell.length_a   1.000
_cell.length_b   1.000
_cell.length_c   1.000
_cell.angle_alpha   90.00
_cell.angle_beta   90.00
_cell.angle_gamma   90.00
#
_symmetry.space_group_name_H-M   'P 1'
#
loop_
_entity.id
_entity.type
_entity.pdbx_description
1 polymer ?
#
loop_
_entity_poly.entity_id
_entity_poly.type
_entity_poly.pdbx_seq_one_letter_code
_entity_poly.pdbx_strand_id
1 'polypeptide(L)'
;MSNLSYSESITVARSAEYLYDMVSDVTRIGEWSPVCKACWWDEGGAARVGDWFTGRNVLPERTWETRSEVVVADKGREFAFVVGGSYVRWGYTFSALGQGTRVTESWHFLPGGIAMFKKKFGADAQVQISNRTSAARDGIPRTLAAIKRTAESS
;
A
#
# COMPACT_ATOMS: atom_id res chain seq x y z
N MET A 1 4.00 20.13 -14.00
CA MET A 1 3.03 19.15 -13.55
C MET A 1 3.63 18.23 -12.49
N SER A 2 3.06 18.21 -11.33
CA SER A 2 3.59 17.35 -10.28
C SER A 2 3.19 15.91 -10.57
N ASN A 3 4.09 14.99 -10.31
CA ASN A 3 3.86 13.57 -10.47
C ASN A 3 3.39 13.01 -9.12
N LEU A 4 2.09 12.77 -9.02
CA LEU A 4 1.46 12.27 -7.80
C LEU A 4 1.22 10.76 -7.86
N SER A 5 2.03 10.06 -8.64
CA SER A 5 1.99 8.61 -8.71
C SER A 5 3.41 8.06 -8.82
N TYR A 6 3.59 6.82 -8.37
CA TYR A 6 4.87 6.14 -8.43
C TYR A 6 4.64 4.65 -8.38
N SER A 7 5.46 3.88 -9.09
CA SER A 7 5.40 2.44 -9.02
C SER A 7 6.79 1.85 -9.22
N GLU A 8 7.00 0.67 -8.65
CA GLU A 8 8.21 -0.13 -8.79
C GLU A 8 7.84 -1.58 -8.82
N SER A 9 8.73 -2.39 -9.39
CA SER A 9 8.52 -3.83 -9.49
C SER A 9 9.73 -4.58 -8.96
N ILE A 10 9.47 -5.82 -8.52
CA ILE A 10 10.52 -6.74 -8.11
C ILE A 10 10.10 -8.15 -8.53
N THR A 11 11.06 -9.02 -8.82
CA THR A 11 10.78 -10.41 -9.13
C THR A 11 10.96 -11.26 -7.88
N VAL A 12 9.95 -12.08 -7.57
CA VAL A 12 9.93 -12.92 -6.38
C VAL A 12 9.76 -14.38 -6.80
N ALA A 13 10.54 -15.28 -6.20
CA ALA A 13 10.52 -16.71 -6.54
C ALA A 13 9.37 -17.43 -5.83
N ARG A 14 8.16 -17.00 -6.09
CA ARG A 14 6.92 -17.59 -5.58
C ARG A 14 5.83 -17.40 -6.63
N SER A 15 4.76 -18.18 -6.53
CA SER A 15 3.63 -18.05 -7.46
C SER A 15 2.85 -16.77 -7.22
N ALA A 16 2.16 -16.31 -8.24
CA ALA A 16 1.30 -15.13 -8.12
C ALA A 16 0.20 -15.34 -7.08
N GLU A 17 -0.36 -16.55 -6.99
CA GLU A 17 -1.39 -16.82 -6.00
C GLU A 17 -0.86 -16.77 -4.58
N TYR A 18 0.33 -17.36 -4.36
CA TYR A 18 0.97 -17.32 -3.04
C TYR A 18 1.20 -15.87 -2.60
N LEU A 19 1.74 -15.06 -3.52
CA LEU A 19 2.05 -13.67 -3.20
C LEU A 19 0.79 -12.83 -3.00
N TYR A 20 -0.24 -13.08 -3.81
CA TYR A 20 -1.52 -12.40 -3.61
C TYR A 20 -2.07 -12.71 -2.22
N ASP A 21 -2.11 -14.00 -1.85
CA ASP A 21 -2.65 -14.39 -0.54
C ASP A 21 -1.86 -13.75 0.61
N MET A 22 -0.54 -13.67 0.46
CA MET A 22 0.32 -13.05 1.46
C MET A 22 0.07 -11.54 1.55
N VAL A 23 0.10 -10.85 0.43
CA VAL A 23 0.03 -9.38 0.41
C VAL A 23 -1.38 -8.88 0.73
N SER A 24 -2.41 -9.62 0.33
CA SER A 24 -3.80 -9.22 0.60
C SER A 24 -4.23 -9.49 2.04
N ASP A 25 -3.42 -10.22 2.80
CA ASP A 25 -3.65 -10.37 4.23
C ASP A 25 -3.09 -9.14 4.94
N VAL A 26 -3.94 -8.13 5.12
CA VAL A 26 -3.51 -6.85 5.67
C VAL A 26 -2.98 -6.98 7.10
N THR A 27 -3.36 -8.03 7.82
CA THR A 27 -2.87 -8.23 9.19
C THR A 27 -1.37 -8.50 9.22
N ARG A 28 -0.77 -8.82 8.07
CA ARG A 28 0.66 -9.07 7.94
C ARG A 28 1.46 -7.86 7.44
N ILE A 29 0.81 -6.74 7.15
CA ILE A 29 1.48 -5.56 6.55
C ILE A 29 2.71 -5.13 7.37
N GLY A 30 2.67 -5.26 8.69
CA GLY A 30 3.81 -4.91 9.54
C GLY A 30 5.08 -5.68 9.23
N GLU A 31 5.00 -6.82 8.52
CA GLU A 31 6.17 -7.60 8.16
C GLU A 31 6.98 -6.97 7.04
N TRP A 32 6.37 -6.11 6.22
CA TRP A 32 7.08 -5.51 5.09
C TRP A 32 6.96 -3.99 4.98
N SER A 33 6.03 -3.37 5.67
CA SER A 33 5.91 -1.92 5.62
C SER A 33 6.92 -1.25 6.56
N PRO A 34 7.65 -0.23 6.10
CA PRO A 34 8.53 0.52 6.99
C PRO A 34 7.79 1.44 7.95
N VAL A 35 6.51 1.71 7.71
CA VAL A 35 5.73 2.69 8.47
C VAL A 35 4.53 2.06 9.17
N CYS A 36 3.76 1.25 8.46
CA CYS A 36 2.57 0.61 9.04
C CYS A 36 3.00 -0.61 9.85
N LYS A 37 2.80 -0.55 11.16
CA LYS A 37 3.28 -1.60 12.07
C LYS A 37 2.22 -2.62 12.44
N ALA A 38 0.94 -2.28 12.31
CA ALA A 38 -0.15 -3.18 12.62
C ALA A 38 -1.36 -2.82 11.77
N CYS A 39 -2.10 -3.84 11.33
CA CYS A 39 -3.35 -3.64 10.60
C CYS A 39 -4.36 -4.67 11.05
N TRP A 40 -5.63 -4.29 11.00
CA TRP A 40 -6.72 -5.20 11.33
C TRP A 40 -7.96 -4.85 10.51
N TRP A 41 -8.76 -5.88 10.22
CA TRP A 41 -10.04 -5.70 9.54
C TRP A 41 -11.04 -5.07 10.53
N ASP A 42 -11.76 -4.04 10.09
CA ASP A 42 -12.68 -3.33 10.98
C ASP A 42 -13.85 -4.19 11.45
N GLU A 43 -14.33 -5.07 10.58
CA GLU A 43 -15.49 -5.93 10.89
C GLU A 43 -15.21 -7.39 10.63
N GLY A 44 -14.00 -7.85 11.01
CA GLY A 44 -13.64 -9.24 10.86
C GLY A 44 -13.63 -9.70 9.41
N GLY A 45 -13.34 -8.80 8.50
CA GLY A 45 -13.43 -9.08 7.08
C GLY A 45 -12.31 -9.92 6.53
N ALA A 46 -12.31 -10.02 5.24
CA ALA A 46 -11.28 -10.65 4.46
C ALA A 46 -10.94 -9.68 3.31
N ALA A 47 -10.03 -10.09 2.42
CA ALA A 47 -9.64 -9.22 1.32
C ALA A 47 -10.72 -9.21 0.23
N ARG A 48 -11.84 -8.56 0.48
CA ARG A 48 -12.95 -8.42 -0.46
C ARG A 48 -13.22 -6.95 -0.74
N VAL A 49 -13.63 -6.67 -1.97
CA VAL A 49 -14.02 -5.30 -2.35
C VAL A 49 -15.13 -4.82 -1.41
N GLY A 50 -14.93 -3.62 -0.86
CA GLY A 50 -15.86 -3.02 0.07
C GLY A 50 -15.51 -3.23 1.54
N ASP A 51 -14.60 -4.15 1.85
CA ASP A 51 -14.13 -4.32 3.22
C ASP A 51 -13.18 -3.19 3.61
N TRP A 52 -13.25 -2.77 4.87
CA TRP A 52 -12.41 -1.71 5.42
C TRP A 52 -11.45 -2.29 6.44
N PHE A 53 -10.26 -1.72 6.49
CA PHE A 53 -9.28 -2.07 7.51
C PHE A 53 -8.60 -0.82 8.06
N THR A 54 -8.05 -0.95 9.27
CA THR A 54 -7.34 0.13 9.93
C THR A 54 -5.88 -0.24 10.05
N GLY A 55 -5.00 0.72 9.79
CA GLY A 55 -3.56 0.55 9.95
C GLY A 55 -3.02 1.54 10.95
N ARG A 56 -2.11 1.07 11.81
CA ARG A 56 -1.39 1.93 12.74
C ARG A 56 -0.01 2.21 12.18
N ASN A 57 0.24 3.48 11.93
CA ASN A 57 1.49 3.95 11.33
C ASN A 57 2.37 4.57 12.42
N VAL A 58 3.65 4.21 12.42
CA VAL A 58 4.58 4.66 13.47
C VAL A 58 5.83 5.23 12.83
N LEU A 59 6.13 6.48 13.14
CA LEU A 59 7.39 7.14 12.85
C LEU A 59 7.98 7.62 14.18
N PRO A 60 9.28 7.92 14.25
CA PRO A 60 9.87 8.35 15.53
C PRO A 60 9.16 9.53 16.17
N GLU A 61 8.62 10.46 15.35
CA GLU A 61 8.01 11.68 15.86
C GLU A 61 6.51 11.59 16.02
N ARG A 62 5.83 10.53 15.51
CA ARG A 62 4.39 10.43 15.66
C ARG A 62 3.85 9.05 15.32
N THR A 63 2.66 8.78 15.84
CA THR A 63 1.87 7.58 15.54
C THR A 63 0.47 8.04 15.13
N TRP A 64 -0.07 7.44 14.06
CA TRP A 64 -1.43 7.77 13.62
C TRP A 64 -2.06 6.55 12.96
N GLU A 65 -3.40 6.57 12.84
CA GLU A 65 -4.15 5.51 12.21
C GLU A 65 -4.77 5.99 10.92
N THR A 66 -4.87 5.08 9.95
CA THR A 66 -5.57 5.31 8.70
C THR A 66 -6.57 4.19 8.48
N ARG A 67 -7.72 4.52 7.87
CA ARG A 67 -8.71 3.53 7.45
C ARG A 67 -8.71 3.46 5.93
N SER A 68 -8.78 2.25 5.39
CA SER A 68 -8.70 2.02 3.95
C SER A 68 -9.78 1.05 3.50
N GLU A 69 -10.26 1.27 2.30
CA GLU A 69 -11.28 0.42 1.67
C GLU A 69 -10.65 -0.39 0.55
N VAL A 70 -10.90 -1.70 0.54
CA VAL A 70 -10.45 -2.56 -0.56
C VAL A 70 -11.27 -2.25 -1.81
N VAL A 71 -10.60 -1.91 -2.90
CA VAL A 71 -11.27 -1.55 -4.16
C VAL A 71 -11.01 -2.56 -5.27
N VAL A 72 -9.94 -3.36 -5.19
CA VAL A 72 -9.69 -4.46 -6.12
C VAL A 72 -9.24 -5.67 -5.31
N ALA A 73 -9.85 -6.83 -5.57
CA ALA A 73 -9.50 -8.09 -4.94
C ALA A 73 -9.63 -9.19 -6.00
N ASP A 74 -8.69 -9.20 -6.95
CA ASP A 74 -8.66 -10.17 -8.06
C ASP A 74 -7.55 -11.16 -7.77
N LYS A 75 -7.94 -12.33 -7.26
CA LYS A 75 -7.01 -13.31 -6.72
C LYS A 75 -5.92 -13.69 -7.73
N GLY A 76 -4.68 -13.58 -7.30
CA GLY A 76 -3.51 -13.90 -8.11
C GLY A 76 -3.13 -12.82 -9.10
N ARG A 77 -3.87 -11.71 -9.18
CA ARG A 77 -3.63 -10.68 -10.17
C ARG A 77 -3.45 -9.29 -9.59
N GLU A 78 -4.40 -8.85 -8.76
CA GLU A 78 -4.35 -7.47 -8.27
C GLU A 78 -5.07 -7.32 -6.94
N PHE A 79 -4.43 -6.61 -6.02
CA PHE A 79 -5.03 -6.19 -4.76
C PHE A 79 -4.79 -4.70 -4.59
N ALA A 80 -5.85 -3.93 -4.34
CA ALA A 80 -5.69 -2.49 -4.17
C ALA A 80 -6.67 -1.96 -3.14
N PHE A 81 -6.27 -0.89 -2.47
CA PHE A 81 -7.11 -0.23 -1.48
C PHE A 81 -6.92 1.27 -1.56
N VAL A 82 -7.90 2.01 -1.04
CA VAL A 82 -7.87 3.47 -1.04
C VAL A 82 -8.01 3.98 0.38
N VAL A 83 -7.02 4.73 0.83
CA VAL A 83 -7.02 5.34 2.15
C VAL A 83 -8.11 6.41 2.19
N GLY A 84 -8.94 6.37 3.25
CA GLY A 84 -10.02 7.31 3.43
C GLY A 84 -11.13 7.21 2.39
N GLY A 85 -11.08 6.21 1.53
CA GLY A 85 -12.06 6.02 0.47
C GLY A 85 -11.82 6.86 -0.78
N SER A 86 -11.03 7.94 -0.67
CA SER A 86 -10.82 8.84 -1.81
C SER A 86 -9.48 9.59 -1.77
N TYR A 87 -8.58 9.27 -0.85
CA TYR A 87 -7.37 10.09 -0.64
C TYR A 87 -6.16 9.58 -1.38
N VAL A 88 -5.78 8.32 -1.15
CA VAL A 88 -4.56 7.73 -1.69
C VAL A 88 -4.84 6.28 -2.07
N ARG A 89 -4.46 5.91 -3.30
CA ARG A 89 -4.62 4.53 -3.76
C ARG A 89 -3.28 3.81 -3.69
N TRP A 90 -3.28 2.67 -3.03
CA TRP A 90 -2.16 1.73 -3.02
C TRP A 90 -2.60 0.47 -3.75
N GLY A 91 -1.75 -0.02 -4.66
CA GLY A 91 -2.07 -1.20 -5.44
C GLY A 91 -0.89 -2.14 -5.56
N TYR A 92 -1.20 -3.43 -5.69
CA TYR A 92 -0.23 -4.48 -5.96
C TYR A 92 -0.73 -5.29 -7.13
N THR A 93 0.11 -5.50 -8.13
CA THR A 93 -0.20 -6.42 -9.23
C THR A 93 0.81 -7.56 -9.24
N PHE A 94 0.35 -8.72 -9.69
CA PHE A 94 1.13 -9.94 -9.67
C PHE A 94 1.07 -10.54 -11.07
N SER A 95 2.24 -10.66 -11.72
CA SER A 95 2.32 -11.13 -13.10
C SER A 95 3.32 -12.27 -13.16
N ALA A 96 2.88 -13.44 -13.63
CA ALA A 96 3.76 -14.59 -13.76
C ALA A 96 4.93 -14.29 -14.68
N LEU A 97 6.14 -14.68 -14.27
CA LEU A 97 7.36 -14.41 -15.01
C LEU A 97 8.31 -15.59 -14.81
N GLY A 98 8.33 -16.50 -15.78
CA GLY A 98 9.10 -17.74 -15.64
C GLY A 98 8.56 -18.57 -14.48
N GLN A 99 9.42 -18.92 -13.52
CA GLN A 99 9.02 -19.70 -12.35
C GLN A 99 8.68 -18.82 -11.15
N GLY A 100 8.72 -17.51 -11.34
CA GLY A 100 8.41 -16.58 -10.29
C GLY A 100 7.31 -15.61 -10.69
N THR A 101 7.29 -14.48 -10.02
CA THR A 101 6.25 -13.47 -10.21
C THR A 101 6.89 -12.10 -10.18
N ARG A 102 6.46 -11.23 -11.09
CA ARG A 102 6.75 -9.80 -10.99
C ARG A 102 5.69 -9.18 -10.10
N VAL A 103 6.12 -8.61 -8.99
CA VAL A 103 5.24 -7.89 -8.07
C VAL A 103 5.48 -6.41 -8.30
N THR A 104 4.41 -5.68 -8.60
CA THR A 104 4.46 -4.23 -8.79
C THR A 104 3.64 -3.57 -7.71
N GLU A 105 4.26 -2.66 -6.98
CA GLU A 105 3.53 -1.82 -6.02
C GLU A 105 3.37 -0.43 -6.62
N SER A 106 2.17 0.14 -6.51
CA SER A 106 1.88 1.46 -7.04
C SER A 106 1.21 2.33 -5.99
N TRP A 107 1.45 3.63 -6.11
CA TRP A 107 0.92 4.65 -5.23
C TRP A 107 0.39 5.78 -6.09
N HIS A 108 -0.80 6.29 -5.74
CA HIS A 108 -1.40 7.41 -6.44
C HIS A 108 -2.12 8.31 -5.45
N PHE A 109 -1.67 9.57 -5.36
CA PHE A 109 -2.31 10.58 -4.53
C PHE A 109 -3.49 11.15 -5.31
N LEU A 110 -4.70 10.88 -4.83
CA LEU A 110 -5.93 11.14 -5.58
C LEU A 110 -6.40 12.59 -5.40
N PRO A 111 -7.26 13.08 -6.32
CA PRO A 111 -7.84 14.42 -6.17
C PRO A 111 -8.53 14.66 -4.82
N GLY A 112 -9.21 13.64 -4.27
CA GLY A 112 -9.80 13.74 -2.94
C GLY A 112 -8.78 13.96 -1.84
N GLY A 113 -7.59 13.36 -1.98
CA GLY A 113 -6.49 13.57 -1.05
C GLY A 113 -5.94 14.98 -1.14
N ILE A 114 -5.80 15.49 -2.37
CA ILE A 114 -5.34 16.87 -2.58
C ILE A 114 -6.31 17.85 -1.92
N ALA A 115 -7.61 17.67 -2.14
CA ALA A 115 -8.62 18.53 -1.56
C ALA A 115 -8.61 18.48 -0.03
N MET A 116 -8.46 17.28 0.53
CA MET A 116 -8.40 17.09 1.97
C MET A 116 -7.17 17.77 2.57
N PHE A 117 -6.01 17.64 1.91
CA PHE A 117 -4.80 18.28 2.39
C PHE A 117 -4.88 19.80 2.32
N LYS A 118 -5.50 20.34 1.27
CA LYS A 118 -5.71 21.79 1.16
C LYS A 118 -6.58 22.30 2.32
N LYS A 119 -7.64 21.56 2.66
CA LYS A 119 -8.51 21.92 3.75
C LYS A 119 -7.81 21.81 5.11
N LYS A 120 -7.04 20.74 5.30
CA LYS A 120 -6.40 20.46 6.58
C LYS A 120 -5.16 21.32 6.83
N PHE A 121 -4.35 21.52 5.81
CA PHE A 121 -3.04 22.17 5.95
C PHE A 121 -2.95 23.57 5.35
N GLY A 122 -3.96 23.98 4.59
CA GLY A 122 -3.97 25.33 4.01
C GLY A 122 -2.74 25.60 3.17
N ALA A 123 -2.01 26.67 3.50
CA ALA A 123 -0.82 27.07 2.75
C ALA A 123 0.31 26.04 2.82
N ASP A 124 0.29 25.15 3.81
CA ASP A 124 1.30 24.10 3.96
C ASP A 124 0.98 22.84 3.18
N ALA A 125 -0.15 22.79 2.48
CA ALA A 125 -0.61 21.58 1.81
C ALA A 125 0.42 21.06 0.80
N GLN A 126 1.04 21.95 0.02
CA GLN A 126 2.00 21.54 -0.99
C GLN A 126 3.21 20.86 -0.37
N VAL A 127 3.69 21.36 0.76
CA VAL A 127 4.80 20.74 1.49
C VAL A 127 4.41 19.36 1.98
N GLN A 128 3.19 19.21 2.51
CA GLN A 128 2.71 17.92 3.01
C GLN A 128 2.54 16.90 1.89
N ILE A 129 2.02 17.33 0.73
CA ILE A 129 1.89 16.45 -0.43
C ILE A 129 3.27 16.01 -0.92
N SER A 130 4.21 16.93 -0.97
CA SER A 130 5.58 16.62 -1.38
C SER A 130 6.23 15.61 -0.43
N ASN A 131 5.98 15.75 0.86
CA ASN A 131 6.49 14.80 1.86
C ASN A 131 5.92 13.40 1.64
N ARG A 132 4.63 13.29 1.31
CA ARG A 132 4.00 12.00 1.04
C ARG A 132 4.57 11.38 -0.24
N THR A 133 4.82 12.19 -1.26
CA THR A 133 5.41 11.72 -2.51
C THR A 133 6.81 11.15 -2.27
N SER A 134 7.63 11.87 -1.51
CA SER A 134 8.98 11.39 -1.16
C SER A 134 8.92 10.12 -0.34
N ALA A 135 7.98 10.03 0.59
CA ALA A 135 7.82 8.84 1.43
C ALA A 135 7.44 7.62 0.60
N ALA A 136 6.58 7.79 -0.41
CA ALA A 136 6.21 6.68 -1.30
C ALA A 136 7.41 6.23 -2.13
N ARG A 137 8.17 7.17 -2.69
CA ARG A 137 9.34 6.85 -3.49
C ARG A 137 10.42 6.13 -2.70
N ASP A 138 10.58 6.48 -1.44
CA ASP A 138 11.54 5.82 -0.55
C ASP A 138 11.00 4.49 -0.04
N GLY A 139 9.72 4.45 0.32
CA GLY A 139 9.12 3.30 0.97
C GLY A 139 8.82 2.12 0.06
N ILE A 140 8.40 2.38 -1.17
CA ILE A 140 8.00 1.30 -2.08
C ILE A 140 9.14 0.31 -2.34
N PRO A 141 10.35 0.74 -2.71
CA PRO A 141 11.45 -0.23 -2.91
C PRO A 141 11.76 -1.03 -1.64
N ARG A 142 11.68 -0.41 -0.48
CA ARG A 142 11.93 -1.08 0.80
C ARG A 142 10.84 -2.11 1.11
N THR A 143 9.60 -1.76 0.84
CA THR A 143 8.46 -2.68 1.02
C THR A 143 8.59 -3.88 0.10
N LEU A 144 8.89 -3.65 -1.17
CA LEU A 144 9.05 -4.74 -2.14
C LEU A 144 10.20 -5.67 -1.76
N ALA A 145 11.33 -5.13 -1.30
CA ALA A 145 12.45 -5.94 -0.85
C ALA A 145 12.06 -6.80 0.36
N ALA A 146 11.27 -6.25 1.28
CA ALA A 146 10.82 -6.99 2.46
C ALA A 146 9.82 -8.08 2.08
N ILE A 147 8.92 -7.80 1.15
CA ILE A 147 7.98 -8.81 0.63
C ILE A 147 8.78 -9.98 0.02
N LYS A 148 9.78 -9.66 -0.78
CA LYS A 148 10.62 -10.69 -1.40
C LYS A 148 11.31 -11.55 -0.33
N ARG A 149 11.95 -10.93 0.65
CA ARG A 149 12.63 -11.67 1.71
C ARG A 149 11.66 -12.56 2.48
N THR A 150 10.51 -12.03 2.84
CA THR A 150 9.51 -12.77 3.61
C THR A 150 8.97 -13.95 2.81
N ALA A 151 8.63 -13.73 1.55
CA ALA A 151 8.06 -14.77 0.69
C ALA A 151 9.07 -15.86 0.39
N GLU A 152 10.32 -15.50 0.11
CA GLU A 152 11.34 -16.49 -0.28
C GLU A 152 11.93 -17.24 0.90
N SER A 153 11.71 -16.75 2.12
CA SER A 153 12.17 -17.41 3.34
C SER A 153 11.17 -18.41 3.90
N SER A 154 9.98 -18.49 3.32
CA SER A 154 8.91 -19.34 3.83
C SER A 154 9.02 -20.76 3.32
#